data_8a26fe135c5133333b09831f9e90b4fd
#
_entry.id   8a26fe135c5133333b09831f9e90b4fd
#
_cell.length_a   1.000
_cell.length_b   1.000
_cell.length_c   1.000
_cell.angle_alpha   90.00
_cell.angle_beta   90.00
_cell.angle_gamma   90.00
#
_symmetry.space_group_name_H-M   'P 1'
#
loop_
_entity.id
_entity.type
_entity.pdbx_description
1 polymer ?
#
loop_
_entity_poly.entity_id
_entity_poly.type
_entity_poly.pdbx_seq_one_letter_code
_entity_poly.pdbx_strand_id
1 'polypeptide(L)'
;MSELRKAKKYEDLRFQDDFMFGKVMEDMDLCREVLECLLQHPVSELKIVQTQREFCFTSDGKPIRLDVYNEDSNNVIYDTEMENLNHKSVESHELPKRSRFYQGMIDIDYIDKGDAYSLLPDSNILFICTFDPFGDNKGVYTFREKCEEKPELGLNDGTTKIFYNCTYQGEDLPEELEKLYKYIETGKSDSALTKRIDKAVVKCRKNEIWRTQYMKELALMQEKRQEGIEIGEKRGLKKGIEKGVNDSIEKLAIHLVSQNDSLTMDEARNMAKAILK
;
A
#
# COMPACT_ATOMS: atom_id res chain seq x y z
N MET A 1 14.77 17.28 -4.18
CA MET A 1 14.89 16.80 -2.79
C MET A 1 13.48 16.80 -2.22
N SER A 2 12.85 15.63 -2.04
CA SER A 2 11.51 15.55 -1.48
C SER A 2 11.56 16.02 -0.03
N GLU A 3 10.76 17.03 0.31
CA GLU A 3 10.56 17.44 1.69
C GLU A 3 10.16 16.21 2.52
N LEU A 4 11.01 15.90 3.48
CA LEU A 4 10.78 14.87 4.47
C LEU A 4 9.52 15.26 5.25
N ARG A 5 8.36 14.62 5.00
CA ARG A 5 7.23 14.73 5.90
C ARG A 5 7.74 14.39 7.30
N LYS A 6 7.82 15.38 8.17
CA LYS A 6 8.07 15.16 9.60
C LYS A 6 6.96 14.26 10.11
N ALA A 7 7.33 13.21 10.84
CA ALA A 7 6.34 12.36 11.48
C ALA A 7 5.38 13.23 12.32
N LYS A 8 4.07 12.93 12.22
CA LYS A 8 3.06 13.62 13.00
C LYS A 8 3.25 13.32 14.48
N LYS A 9 2.91 14.27 15.35
CA LYS A 9 2.79 13.98 16.77
C LYS A 9 1.60 13.07 17.01
N TYR A 10 1.65 12.24 18.03
CA TYR A 10 0.56 11.32 18.37
C TYR A 10 -0.77 12.04 18.59
N GLU A 11 -0.73 13.19 19.24
CA GLU A 11 -1.89 14.04 19.53
C GLU A 11 -2.57 14.62 18.27
N ASP A 12 -1.80 14.73 17.17
CA ASP A 12 -2.26 15.29 15.90
C ASP A 12 -2.75 14.20 14.90
N LEU A 13 -2.66 12.91 15.29
CA LEU A 13 -3.13 11.82 14.44
C LEU A 13 -4.63 11.90 14.24
N ARG A 14 -5.07 11.72 13.00
CA ARG A 14 -6.45 11.70 12.56
C ARG A 14 -6.84 10.31 12.13
N PHE A 15 -8.13 10.05 11.89
CA PHE A 15 -8.62 8.76 11.40
C PHE A 15 -7.91 8.26 10.13
N GLN A 16 -7.53 9.17 9.24
CA GLN A 16 -6.78 8.85 8.01
C GLN A 16 -5.32 8.45 8.21
N ASP A 17 -4.77 8.51 9.42
CA ASP A 17 -3.39 8.11 9.69
C ASP A 17 -3.36 6.62 10.10
N ASP A 18 -2.52 5.79 9.46
CA ASP A 18 -2.46 4.32 9.59
C ASP A 18 -2.64 3.81 11.02
N PHE A 19 -1.83 4.34 11.95
CA PHE A 19 -1.88 3.93 13.35
C PHE A 19 -3.25 4.20 13.97
N MET A 20 -3.80 5.38 13.73
CA MET A 20 -5.10 5.78 14.29
C MET A 20 -6.23 5.00 13.63
N PHE A 21 -6.16 4.79 12.31
CA PHE A 21 -7.12 3.97 11.57
C PHE A 21 -7.18 2.56 12.15
N GLY A 22 -6.04 1.87 12.26
CA GLY A 22 -5.98 0.55 12.87
C GLY A 22 -6.57 0.54 14.28
N LYS A 23 -6.19 1.49 15.15
CA LYS A 23 -6.69 1.52 16.54
C LYS A 23 -8.18 1.78 16.66
N VAL A 24 -8.77 2.59 15.80
CA VAL A 24 -10.22 2.83 15.77
C VAL A 24 -10.96 1.60 15.26
N MET A 25 -10.42 0.93 14.25
CA MET A 25 -11.02 -0.25 13.63
C MET A 25 -10.87 -1.53 14.48
N GLU A 26 -10.11 -1.52 15.59
CA GLU A 26 -10.10 -2.62 16.58
C GLU A 26 -11.48 -2.80 17.29
N ASP A 27 -12.33 -1.77 17.29
CA ASP A 27 -13.72 -1.88 17.78
C ASP A 27 -14.57 -2.59 16.71
N MET A 28 -14.95 -3.85 16.96
CA MET A 28 -15.65 -4.71 16.00
C MET A 28 -16.97 -4.12 15.52
N ASP A 29 -17.76 -3.50 16.40
CA ASP A 29 -19.03 -2.89 16.04
C ASP A 29 -18.85 -1.66 15.18
N LEU A 30 -17.89 -0.81 15.53
CA LEU A 30 -17.56 0.37 14.73
C LEU A 30 -16.95 -0.01 13.38
N CYS A 31 -16.06 -1.02 13.38
CA CYS A 31 -15.49 -1.57 12.15
C CYS A 31 -16.59 -2.06 11.20
N ARG A 32 -17.55 -2.84 11.71
CA ARG A 32 -18.68 -3.31 10.91
C ARG A 32 -19.51 -2.17 10.36
N GLU A 33 -19.82 -1.14 11.15
CA GLU A 33 -20.58 0.02 10.66
C GLU A 33 -19.82 0.80 9.56
N VAL A 34 -18.49 0.90 9.66
CA VAL A 34 -17.66 1.50 8.61
C VAL A 34 -17.73 0.65 7.34
N LEU A 35 -17.60 -0.68 7.45
CA LEU A 35 -17.75 -1.59 6.31
C LEU A 35 -19.12 -1.48 5.66
N GLU A 36 -20.20 -1.46 6.44
CA GLU A 36 -21.59 -1.30 5.93
C GLU A 36 -21.76 0.05 5.20
N CYS A 37 -21.16 1.12 5.72
CA CYS A 37 -21.16 2.42 5.06
C CYS A 37 -20.36 2.39 3.73
N LEU A 38 -19.22 1.72 3.68
CA LEU A 38 -18.42 1.60 2.45
C LEU A 38 -19.11 0.73 1.41
N LEU A 39 -19.60 -0.44 1.81
CA LEU A 39 -20.16 -1.45 0.91
C LEU A 39 -21.63 -1.18 0.52
N GLN A 40 -22.34 -0.29 1.24
CA GLN A 40 -23.74 0.04 1.02
C GLN A 40 -24.70 -1.17 1.15
N HIS A 41 -24.30 -2.17 1.93
CA HIS A 41 -25.14 -3.32 2.29
C HIS A 41 -24.78 -3.82 3.70
N PRO A 42 -25.68 -4.56 4.36
CA PRO A 42 -25.37 -5.14 5.67
C PRO A 42 -24.17 -6.07 5.62
N VAL A 43 -23.35 -6.02 6.64
CA VAL A 43 -22.22 -6.93 6.89
C VAL A 43 -22.56 -7.83 8.07
N SER A 44 -22.31 -9.11 7.94
CA SER A 44 -22.56 -10.08 9.01
C SER A 44 -21.66 -9.79 10.22
N GLU A 45 -21.95 -10.42 11.36
CA GLU A 45 -21.16 -10.25 12.56
C GLU A 45 -19.69 -10.59 12.30
N LEU A 46 -18.79 -9.66 12.64
CA LEU A 46 -17.34 -9.87 12.48
C LEU A 46 -16.86 -10.86 13.54
N LYS A 47 -16.19 -11.93 13.12
CA LYS A 47 -15.55 -12.91 14.00
C LYS A 47 -14.10 -12.55 14.31
N ILE A 48 -13.43 -11.98 13.32
CA ILE A 48 -12.01 -11.63 13.36
C ILE A 48 -11.85 -10.17 12.94
N VAL A 49 -11.13 -9.40 13.75
CA VAL A 49 -10.62 -8.09 13.40
C VAL A 49 -9.14 -8.08 13.77
N GLN A 50 -8.27 -8.01 12.79
CA GLN A 50 -6.82 -7.94 12.98
C GLN A 50 -6.29 -6.68 12.29
N THR A 51 -5.70 -5.80 13.09
CA THR A 51 -5.06 -4.60 12.57
C THR A 51 -3.56 -4.84 12.41
N GLN A 52 -2.96 -4.26 11.38
CA GLN A 52 -1.53 -4.37 11.08
C GLN A 52 -1.07 -5.84 10.94
N ARG A 53 -1.92 -6.69 10.31
CA ARG A 53 -1.60 -8.11 10.09
C ARG A 53 -0.47 -8.25 9.09
N GLU A 54 0.60 -8.93 9.50
CA GLU A 54 1.76 -9.18 8.66
C GLU A 54 1.69 -10.57 7.99
N PHE A 55 2.03 -10.63 6.70
CA PHE A 55 2.18 -11.85 5.93
C PHE A 55 3.60 -11.94 5.37
N CYS A 56 4.27 -13.07 5.61
CA CYS A 56 5.57 -13.37 5.06
C CYS A 56 5.70 -14.88 4.88
N PHE A 57 5.61 -15.38 3.65
CA PHE A 57 5.63 -16.82 3.38
C PHE A 57 7.02 -17.39 3.09
N THR A 58 7.99 -16.53 2.79
CA THR A 58 9.39 -16.93 2.57
C THR A 58 10.33 -15.92 3.17
N SER A 59 11.51 -16.37 3.65
CA SER A 59 12.54 -15.49 4.24
C SER A 59 12.99 -14.36 3.33
N ASP A 60 12.93 -14.57 2.02
CA ASP A 60 13.35 -13.60 0.98
C ASP A 60 12.17 -12.96 0.25
N GLY A 61 10.93 -13.32 0.62
CA GLY A 61 9.70 -12.79 0.04
C GLY A 61 9.46 -11.34 0.44
N LYS A 62 8.68 -10.63 -0.39
CA LYS A 62 8.20 -9.30 -0.04
C LYS A 62 7.13 -9.45 1.06
N PRO A 63 7.38 -9.02 2.31
CA PRO A 63 6.34 -9.01 3.33
C PRO A 63 5.28 -7.97 2.98
N ILE A 64 4.03 -8.24 3.35
CA ILE A 64 2.97 -7.25 3.36
C ILE A 64 2.44 -7.08 4.77
N ARG A 65 1.85 -5.91 5.01
CA ARG A 65 1.12 -5.61 6.23
C ARG A 65 -0.22 -5.02 5.80
N LEU A 66 -1.30 -5.72 6.14
CA LEU A 66 -2.66 -5.24 5.92
C LEU A 66 -3.06 -4.29 7.06
N ASP A 67 -3.71 -3.17 6.73
CA ASP A 67 -4.10 -2.20 7.75
C ASP A 67 -5.20 -2.77 8.64
N VAL A 68 -6.27 -3.29 8.05
CA VAL A 68 -7.39 -3.91 8.79
C VAL A 68 -7.91 -5.13 8.02
N TYR A 69 -7.66 -6.31 8.55
CA TYR A 69 -8.19 -7.58 8.06
C TYR A 69 -9.37 -8.03 8.90
N ASN A 70 -10.47 -8.37 8.26
CA ASN A 70 -11.70 -8.82 8.91
C ASN A 70 -12.22 -10.09 8.27
N GLU A 71 -12.88 -10.93 9.08
CA GLU A 71 -13.67 -12.06 8.64
C GLU A 71 -15.03 -12.03 9.35
N ASP A 72 -16.12 -12.16 8.58
CA ASP A 72 -17.46 -12.19 9.14
C ASP A 72 -17.98 -13.62 9.41
N SER A 73 -19.20 -13.72 9.95
CA SER A 73 -19.82 -15.00 10.28
C SER A 73 -20.18 -15.86 9.06
N ASN A 74 -20.15 -15.30 7.86
CA ASN A 74 -20.33 -16.01 6.60
C ASN A 74 -19.01 -16.37 5.93
N ASN A 75 -17.89 -16.19 6.63
CA ASN A 75 -16.52 -16.38 6.15
C ASN A 75 -16.15 -15.45 4.97
N VAL A 76 -16.79 -14.29 4.85
CA VAL A 76 -16.37 -13.27 3.87
C VAL A 76 -15.20 -12.46 4.46
N ILE A 77 -14.16 -12.28 3.67
CA ILE A 77 -12.97 -11.51 4.05
C ILE A 77 -13.08 -10.08 3.55
N TYR A 78 -12.70 -9.14 4.42
CA TYR A 78 -12.58 -7.72 4.12
C TYR A 78 -11.17 -7.26 4.51
N ASP A 79 -10.40 -6.83 3.52
CA ASP A 79 -9.12 -6.14 3.71
C ASP A 79 -9.33 -4.65 3.42
N THR A 80 -9.19 -3.80 4.45
CA THR A 80 -9.46 -2.37 4.36
C THR A 80 -8.21 -1.56 4.60
N GLU A 81 -7.78 -0.86 3.57
CA GLU A 81 -6.54 -0.09 3.51
C GLU A 81 -6.83 1.42 3.49
N MET A 82 -6.15 2.18 4.35
CA MET A 82 -6.21 3.65 4.33
C MET A 82 -5.04 4.21 3.52
N GLU A 83 -5.31 4.73 2.33
CA GLU A 83 -4.28 5.18 1.41
C GLU A 83 -4.20 6.70 1.34
N ASN A 84 -3.15 7.25 1.92
CA ASN A 84 -2.87 8.68 1.86
C ASN A 84 -2.14 9.05 0.56
N LEU A 85 -2.34 10.27 0.08
CA LEU A 85 -1.75 10.77 -1.15
C LEU A 85 -0.25 10.47 -1.24
N ASN A 86 0.11 9.66 -2.20
CA ASN A 86 1.47 9.36 -2.58
C ASN A 86 1.62 9.50 -4.10
N HIS A 87 2.18 10.62 -4.56
CA HIS A 87 2.36 10.89 -5.99
C HIS A 87 3.03 9.75 -6.75
N LYS A 88 3.98 9.05 -6.13
CA LYS A 88 4.67 7.94 -6.78
C LYS A 88 3.75 6.74 -7.01
N SER A 89 2.88 6.41 -6.06
CA SER A 89 1.95 5.28 -6.21
C SER A 89 0.86 5.59 -7.24
N VAL A 90 0.44 6.83 -7.37
CA VAL A 90 -0.50 7.28 -8.42
C VAL A 90 0.16 7.17 -9.80
N GLU A 91 1.33 7.79 -9.99
CA GLU A 91 2.05 7.77 -11.27
C GLU A 91 2.49 6.37 -11.72
N SER A 92 2.83 5.48 -10.77
CA SER A 92 3.29 4.13 -11.07
C SER A 92 2.18 3.10 -11.25
N HIS A 93 0.91 3.48 -11.10
CA HIS A 93 -0.24 2.56 -11.07
C HIS A 93 -0.03 1.37 -10.11
N GLU A 94 0.50 1.66 -8.92
CA GLU A 94 0.94 0.63 -7.98
C GLU A 94 -0.25 -0.02 -7.26
N LEU A 95 -1.31 0.74 -6.93
CA LEU A 95 -2.47 0.26 -6.19
C LEU A 95 -3.17 -0.95 -6.84
N PRO A 96 -3.45 -0.98 -8.17
CA PRO A 96 -4.03 -2.16 -8.80
C PRO A 96 -3.17 -3.42 -8.69
N LYS A 97 -1.84 -3.25 -8.72
CA LYS A 97 -0.90 -4.38 -8.54
C LYS A 97 -0.82 -4.81 -7.07
N ARG A 98 -0.88 -3.86 -6.14
CA ARG A 98 -0.95 -4.15 -4.70
C ARG A 98 -2.21 -4.93 -4.37
N SER A 99 -3.38 -4.50 -4.85
CA SER A 99 -4.64 -5.20 -4.58
C SER A 99 -4.61 -6.65 -5.06
N ARG A 100 -4.03 -6.90 -6.25
CA ARG A 100 -3.82 -8.27 -6.75
C ARG A 100 -2.87 -9.07 -5.86
N PHE A 101 -1.79 -8.45 -5.40
CA PHE A 101 -0.80 -9.11 -4.56
C PHE A 101 -1.37 -9.43 -3.17
N TYR A 102 -2.14 -8.50 -2.58
CA TYR A 102 -2.82 -8.71 -1.30
C TYR A 102 -3.82 -9.86 -1.39
N GLN A 103 -4.63 -9.90 -2.45
CA GLN A 103 -5.53 -11.02 -2.71
C GLN A 103 -4.80 -12.35 -2.69
N GLY A 104 -3.72 -12.48 -3.48
CA GLY A 104 -2.95 -13.73 -3.53
C GLY A 104 -2.33 -14.13 -2.19
N MET A 105 -1.94 -13.15 -1.35
CA MET A 105 -1.40 -13.42 -0.02
C MET A 105 -2.49 -13.90 0.94
N ILE A 106 -3.68 -13.34 0.88
CA ILE A 106 -4.85 -13.77 1.65
C ILE A 106 -5.24 -15.21 1.24
N ASP A 107 -5.31 -15.48 -0.06
CA ASP A 107 -5.67 -16.81 -0.59
C ASP A 107 -4.68 -17.90 -0.13
N ILE A 108 -3.38 -17.61 -0.18
CA ILE A 108 -2.33 -18.53 0.27
C ILE A 108 -2.40 -18.79 1.78
N ASP A 109 -2.76 -17.78 2.57
CA ASP A 109 -2.88 -17.89 4.03
C ASP A 109 -4.15 -18.67 4.46
N TYR A 110 -5.17 -18.69 3.59
CA TYR A 110 -6.47 -19.24 3.94
C TYR A 110 -6.57 -20.75 3.74
N ILE A 111 -5.94 -21.32 2.70
CA ILE A 111 -6.03 -22.73 2.38
C ILE A 111 -4.71 -23.47 2.57
N ASP A 112 -4.80 -24.70 3.07
CA ASP A 112 -3.67 -25.60 3.29
C ASP A 112 -3.39 -26.49 2.06
N LYS A 113 -2.21 -27.12 2.08
CA LYS A 113 -1.83 -28.06 1.03
C LYS A 113 -2.80 -29.25 0.94
N GLY A 114 -3.49 -29.35 -0.16
CA GLY A 114 -4.44 -30.43 -0.45
C GLY A 114 -5.89 -30.03 -0.32
N ASP A 115 -6.17 -28.83 0.14
CA ASP A 115 -7.51 -28.27 0.17
C ASP A 115 -8.07 -28.03 -1.23
N ALA A 116 -9.38 -28.09 -1.35
CA ALA A 116 -10.08 -27.77 -2.59
C ALA A 116 -10.16 -26.22 -2.73
N TYR A 117 -9.90 -25.70 -3.93
CA TYR A 117 -10.03 -24.26 -4.22
C TYR A 117 -11.43 -23.68 -3.95
N SER A 118 -12.47 -24.53 -3.93
CA SER A 118 -13.82 -24.13 -3.56
C SER A 118 -13.98 -23.72 -2.09
N LEU A 119 -12.96 -23.92 -1.26
CA LEU A 119 -12.93 -23.47 0.13
C LEU A 119 -12.43 -22.03 0.27
N LEU A 120 -11.87 -21.45 -0.81
CA LEU A 120 -11.52 -20.03 -0.78
C LEU A 120 -12.75 -19.16 -0.52
N PRO A 121 -12.68 -18.25 0.44
CA PRO A 121 -13.79 -17.38 0.79
C PRO A 121 -13.99 -16.27 -0.25
N ASP A 122 -15.19 -15.71 -0.28
CA ASP A 122 -15.39 -14.41 -0.92
C ASP A 122 -14.55 -13.36 -0.21
N SER A 123 -13.93 -12.46 -0.97
CA SER A 123 -13.02 -11.44 -0.43
C SER A 123 -13.18 -10.08 -1.10
N ASN A 124 -13.13 -9.05 -0.28
CA ASN A 124 -13.22 -7.66 -0.68
C ASN A 124 -11.94 -6.92 -0.26
N ILE A 125 -11.19 -6.40 -1.23
CA ILE A 125 -10.04 -5.55 -0.98
C ILE A 125 -10.48 -4.10 -1.18
N LEU A 126 -10.48 -3.33 -0.09
CA LEU A 126 -11.04 -1.99 0.00
C LEU A 126 -9.92 -0.97 0.22
N PHE A 127 -9.73 -0.03 -0.72
CA PHE A 127 -8.78 1.08 -0.57
C PHE A 127 -9.54 2.39 -0.36
N ILE A 128 -9.38 3.00 0.81
CA ILE A 128 -9.91 4.33 1.14
C ILE A 128 -8.83 5.35 0.81
N CYS A 129 -8.97 6.04 -0.35
CA CYS A 129 -7.94 6.93 -0.87
C CYS A 129 -8.26 8.39 -0.56
N THR A 130 -7.30 9.11 0.02
CA THR A 130 -7.40 10.58 0.21
C THR A 130 -7.04 11.36 -1.07
N PHE A 131 -7.18 10.72 -2.23
CA PHE A 131 -6.94 11.24 -3.57
C PHE A 131 -7.72 10.41 -4.58
N ASP A 132 -7.85 10.89 -5.83
CA ASP A 132 -8.44 10.09 -6.91
C ASP A 132 -7.41 9.07 -7.44
N PRO A 133 -7.60 7.76 -7.20
CA PRO A 133 -6.61 6.74 -7.58
C PRO A 133 -6.51 6.48 -9.09
N PHE A 134 -7.52 6.87 -9.88
CA PHE A 134 -7.57 6.62 -11.32
C PHE A 134 -7.69 7.88 -12.18
N GLY A 135 -8.02 9.03 -11.57
CA GLY A 135 -8.15 10.30 -12.26
C GLY A 135 -9.43 10.49 -13.10
N ASP A 136 -10.40 9.57 -12.96
CA ASP A 136 -11.68 9.59 -13.72
C ASP A 136 -12.82 10.27 -12.95
N ASN A 137 -12.52 10.89 -11.82
CA ASN A 137 -13.44 11.65 -10.98
C ASN A 137 -14.74 10.87 -10.65
N LYS A 138 -14.58 9.64 -10.16
CA LYS A 138 -15.66 8.85 -9.57
C LYS A 138 -15.48 8.75 -8.06
N GLY A 139 -16.58 8.68 -7.32
CA GLY A 139 -16.54 8.51 -5.86
C GLY A 139 -16.16 7.10 -5.44
N VAL A 140 -16.54 6.10 -6.25
CA VAL A 140 -16.23 4.69 -6.01
C VAL A 140 -15.87 4.02 -7.33
N TYR A 141 -14.82 3.21 -7.30
CA TYR A 141 -14.39 2.36 -8.41
C TYR A 141 -14.45 0.90 -7.95
N THR A 142 -15.36 0.11 -8.53
CA THR A 142 -15.51 -1.31 -8.21
C THR A 142 -15.05 -2.17 -9.38
N PHE A 143 -14.11 -3.07 -9.12
CA PHE A 143 -13.56 -3.98 -10.11
C PHE A 143 -13.93 -5.42 -9.76
N ARG A 144 -14.47 -6.12 -10.77
CA ARG A 144 -14.72 -7.56 -10.80
C ARG A 144 -14.32 -8.10 -12.15
N GLU A 145 -13.91 -9.36 -12.21
CA GLU A 145 -13.50 -9.96 -13.47
C GLU A 145 -14.71 -10.36 -14.33
N LYS A 146 -14.63 -10.07 -15.63
CA LYS A 146 -15.67 -10.34 -16.62
C LYS A 146 -15.08 -10.98 -17.87
N CYS A 147 -15.90 -11.75 -18.57
CA CYS A 147 -15.56 -12.31 -19.87
C CYS A 147 -15.48 -11.20 -20.92
N GLU A 148 -14.36 -11.09 -21.64
CA GLU A 148 -14.17 -10.07 -22.67
C GLU A 148 -15.13 -10.26 -23.85
N GLU A 149 -15.36 -11.52 -24.24
CA GLU A 149 -16.25 -11.89 -25.34
C GLU A 149 -17.75 -11.77 -24.98
N LYS A 150 -18.06 -11.75 -23.69
CA LYS A 150 -19.42 -11.64 -23.16
C LYS A 150 -19.42 -10.82 -21.86
N PRO A 151 -19.42 -9.47 -21.93
CA PRO A 151 -19.24 -8.59 -20.78
C PRO A 151 -20.28 -8.70 -19.67
N GLU A 152 -21.46 -9.27 -19.95
CA GLU A 152 -22.50 -9.59 -18.95
C GLU A 152 -22.18 -10.85 -18.12
N LEU A 153 -21.23 -11.68 -18.57
CA LEU A 153 -20.79 -12.88 -17.86
C LEU A 153 -19.65 -12.52 -16.90
N GLY A 154 -19.96 -12.51 -15.60
CA GLY A 154 -18.93 -12.41 -14.54
C GLY A 154 -18.15 -13.70 -14.37
N LEU A 155 -16.87 -13.63 -13.99
CA LEU A 155 -16.09 -14.81 -13.60
C LEU A 155 -16.64 -15.45 -12.32
N ASN A 156 -17.18 -14.62 -11.41
CA ASN A 156 -17.78 -15.02 -10.13
C ASN A 156 -16.84 -15.87 -9.26
N ASP A 157 -15.57 -15.43 -9.21
CA ASP A 157 -14.51 -16.05 -8.41
C ASP A 157 -14.53 -15.63 -6.94
N GLY A 158 -15.54 -14.85 -6.52
CA GLY A 158 -15.70 -14.34 -5.14
C GLY A 158 -14.83 -13.14 -4.81
N THR A 159 -14.01 -12.62 -5.76
CA THR A 159 -13.13 -11.48 -5.49
C THR A 159 -13.74 -10.14 -5.92
N THR A 160 -13.60 -9.11 -5.08
CA THR A 160 -13.96 -7.74 -5.42
C THR A 160 -12.87 -6.77 -4.94
N LYS A 161 -12.50 -5.82 -5.79
CA LYS A 161 -11.57 -4.74 -5.44
C LYS A 161 -12.28 -3.41 -5.55
N ILE A 162 -12.28 -2.62 -4.47
CA ILE A 162 -13.02 -1.37 -4.40
C ILE A 162 -12.07 -0.25 -3.96
N PHE A 163 -12.12 0.84 -4.71
CA PHE A 163 -11.33 2.04 -4.40
C PHE A 163 -12.27 3.21 -4.17
N TYR A 164 -12.16 3.82 -3.02
CA TYR A 164 -12.97 4.96 -2.58
C TYR A 164 -12.15 6.24 -2.74
N ASN A 165 -12.67 7.20 -3.49
CA ASN A 165 -12.07 8.51 -3.71
C ASN A 165 -12.66 9.53 -2.73
N CYS A 166 -12.02 9.78 -1.58
CA CYS A 166 -12.52 10.70 -0.58
C CYS A 166 -12.47 12.19 -1.04
N THR A 167 -11.83 12.51 -2.18
CA THR A 167 -11.82 13.87 -2.73
C THR A 167 -12.94 14.15 -3.73
N TYR A 168 -13.80 13.15 -3.98
CA TYR A 168 -14.93 13.28 -4.90
C TYR A 168 -15.95 14.31 -4.41
N GLN A 169 -16.42 15.18 -5.32
CA GLN A 169 -17.33 16.29 -5.04
C GLN A 169 -18.64 16.19 -5.82
N GLY A 170 -18.97 15.03 -6.38
CA GLY A 170 -20.26 14.82 -7.08
C GLY A 170 -21.41 14.58 -6.09
N GLU A 171 -22.65 14.59 -6.61
CA GLU A 171 -23.88 14.48 -5.81
C GLU A 171 -24.52 13.08 -5.88
N ASP A 172 -23.83 12.09 -6.48
CA ASP A 172 -24.35 10.75 -6.72
C ASP A 172 -23.92 9.70 -5.68
N LEU A 173 -23.28 10.15 -4.58
CA LEU A 173 -22.92 9.26 -3.45
C LEU A 173 -24.09 9.13 -2.45
N PRO A 174 -24.20 7.97 -1.79
CA PRO A 174 -25.05 7.83 -0.61
C PRO A 174 -24.63 8.83 0.48
N GLU A 175 -25.61 9.44 1.14
CA GLU A 175 -25.39 10.52 2.11
C GLU A 175 -24.39 10.16 3.23
N GLU A 176 -24.47 8.93 3.78
CA GLU A 176 -23.55 8.52 4.85
C GLU A 176 -22.13 8.31 4.35
N LEU A 177 -21.94 7.86 3.09
CA LEU A 177 -20.63 7.71 2.47
C LEU A 177 -20.01 9.07 2.18
N GLU A 178 -20.79 10.03 1.69
CA GLU A 178 -20.34 11.42 1.50
C GLU A 178 -19.87 12.04 2.82
N LYS A 179 -20.63 11.85 3.91
CA LYS A 179 -20.26 12.33 5.24
C LYS A 179 -18.99 11.66 5.78
N LEU A 180 -18.81 10.36 5.50
CA LEU A 180 -17.57 9.65 5.86
C LEU A 180 -16.37 10.23 5.09
N TYR A 181 -16.48 10.47 3.79
CA TYR A 181 -15.42 11.10 2.99
C TYR A 181 -15.05 12.49 3.54
N LYS A 182 -16.06 13.32 3.78
CA LYS A 182 -15.86 14.66 4.36
C LYS A 182 -15.19 14.60 5.73
N TYR A 183 -15.53 13.61 6.56
CA TYR A 183 -14.87 13.39 7.83
C TYR A 183 -13.40 13.00 7.66
N ILE A 184 -13.09 12.06 6.76
CA ILE A 184 -11.73 11.63 6.46
C ILE A 184 -10.90 12.84 5.98
N GLU A 185 -11.42 13.64 5.07
CA GLU A 185 -10.74 14.79 4.50
C GLU A 185 -10.55 15.93 5.52
N THR A 186 -11.63 16.35 6.19
CA THR A 186 -11.65 17.56 6.99
C THR A 186 -11.57 17.34 8.50
N GLY A 187 -11.97 16.17 9.00
CA GLY A 187 -12.15 15.87 10.41
C GLY A 187 -13.48 16.38 10.99
N LYS A 188 -14.43 16.87 10.16
CA LYS A 188 -15.74 17.32 10.63
C LYS A 188 -16.73 16.16 10.70
N SER A 189 -17.21 15.83 11.87
CA SER A 189 -18.13 14.73 12.14
C SER A 189 -19.59 15.21 12.12
N ASP A 190 -20.30 14.95 11.02
CA ASP A 190 -21.67 15.45 10.78
C ASP A 190 -22.74 14.36 10.87
N SER A 191 -22.37 13.04 10.85
CA SER A 191 -23.32 11.91 10.98
C SER A 191 -23.19 11.16 12.31
N ALA A 192 -24.09 10.19 12.55
CA ALA A 192 -24.00 9.33 13.71
C ALA A 192 -22.71 8.48 13.68
N LEU A 193 -22.38 7.91 12.52
CA LEU A 193 -21.18 7.12 12.30
C LEU A 193 -19.92 7.96 12.50
N THR A 194 -19.80 9.10 11.81
CA THR A 194 -18.61 9.96 11.91
C THR A 194 -18.39 10.52 13.31
N LYS A 195 -19.46 10.80 14.07
CA LYS A 195 -19.35 11.18 15.50
C LYS A 195 -18.85 10.02 16.36
N ARG A 196 -19.23 8.78 16.07
CA ARG A 196 -18.69 7.60 16.77
C ARG A 196 -17.21 7.41 16.46
N ILE A 197 -16.81 7.53 15.18
CA ILE A 197 -15.41 7.48 14.78
C ILE A 197 -14.60 8.58 15.49
N ASP A 198 -15.07 9.83 15.47
CA ASP A 198 -14.37 10.94 16.11
C ASP A 198 -14.21 10.73 17.63
N LYS A 199 -15.25 10.21 18.29
CA LYS A 199 -15.20 9.86 19.71
C LYS A 199 -14.15 8.76 19.98
N ALA A 200 -14.05 7.77 19.11
CA ALA A 200 -13.03 6.72 19.19
C ALA A 200 -11.62 7.32 18.98
N VAL A 201 -11.43 8.18 17.99
CA VAL A 201 -10.15 8.91 17.76
C VAL A 201 -9.73 9.71 19.00
N VAL A 202 -10.68 10.46 19.60
CA VAL A 202 -10.41 11.24 20.82
C VAL A 202 -10.02 10.32 21.99
N LYS A 203 -10.68 9.15 22.12
CA LYS A 203 -10.34 8.15 23.14
C LYS A 203 -8.94 7.57 22.89
N CYS A 204 -8.61 7.25 21.64
CA CYS A 204 -7.29 6.74 21.24
C CYS A 204 -6.19 7.74 21.61
N ARG A 205 -6.33 9.02 21.25
CA ARG A 205 -5.36 10.08 21.56
C ARG A 205 -5.04 10.24 23.04
N LYS A 206 -5.94 9.83 23.94
CA LYS A 206 -5.76 9.86 25.40
C LYS A 206 -5.12 8.59 25.97
N ASN A 207 -4.86 7.58 25.14
CA ASN A 207 -4.33 6.29 25.59
C ASN A 207 -2.80 6.31 25.60
N GLU A 208 -2.19 6.37 26.77
CA GLU A 208 -0.73 6.41 26.94
C GLU A 208 -0.01 5.14 26.49
N ILE A 209 -0.69 3.99 26.54
CA ILE A 209 -0.12 2.71 26.04
C ILE A 209 0.03 2.79 24.53
N TRP A 210 -0.99 3.23 23.81
CA TRP A 210 -0.97 3.38 22.36
C TRP A 210 -0.03 4.50 21.90
N ARG A 211 0.05 5.57 22.68
CA ARG A 211 1.07 6.60 22.47
C ARG A 211 2.48 6.03 22.51
N THR A 212 2.76 5.21 23.52
CA THR A 212 4.07 4.54 23.66
C THR A 212 4.33 3.58 22.50
N GLN A 213 3.31 2.82 22.07
CA GLN A 213 3.39 1.93 20.91
C GLN A 213 3.71 2.72 19.63
N TYR A 214 2.97 3.79 19.35
CA TYR A 214 3.21 4.66 18.20
C TYR A 214 4.64 5.22 18.17
N MET A 215 5.13 5.69 19.31
CA MET A 215 6.50 6.21 19.40
C MET A 215 7.56 5.14 19.12
N LYS A 216 7.34 3.90 19.57
CA LYS A 216 8.24 2.76 19.27
C LYS A 216 8.22 2.40 17.78
N GLU A 217 7.02 2.30 17.17
CA GLU A 217 6.88 2.04 15.74
C GLU A 217 7.54 3.14 14.90
N LEU A 218 7.36 4.40 15.29
CA LEU A 218 7.99 5.54 14.63
C LEU A 218 9.52 5.47 14.69
N ALA A 219 10.07 5.16 15.87
CA ALA A 219 11.52 5.00 16.04
C ALA A 219 12.07 3.87 15.14
N LEU A 220 11.39 2.71 15.13
CA LEU A 220 11.78 1.58 14.28
C LEU A 220 11.70 1.92 12.77
N MET A 221 10.65 2.64 12.35
CA MET A 221 10.55 3.10 10.96
C MET A 221 11.68 4.05 10.57
N GLN A 222 12.07 4.95 11.47
CA GLN A 222 13.19 5.86 11.24
C GLN A 222 14.52 5.12 11.13
N GLU A 223 14.77 4.13 11.99
CA GLU A 223 15.95 3.28 11.95
C GLU A 223 16.04 2.50 10.62
N LYS A 224 14.97 1.76 10.25
CA LYS A 224 14.92 1.02 8.97
C LYS A 224 15.10 1.93 7.75
N ARG A 225 14.59 3.14 7.83
CA ARG A 225 14.77 4.14 6.76
C ARG A 225 16.23 4.57 6.66
N GLN A 226 16.88 4.85 7.79
CA GLN A 226 18.29 5.24 7.83
C GLN A 226 19.17 4.12 7.26
N GLU A 227 18.94 2.88 7.67
CA GLU A 227 19.61 1.70 7.10
C GLU A 227 19.41 1.59 5.58
N GLY A 228 18.18 1.81 5.11
CA GLY A 228 17.86 1.81 3.68
C GLY A 228 18.62 2.90 2.90
N ILE A 229 18.76 4.09 3.46
CA ILE A 229 19.55 5.18 2.87
C ILE A 229 21.04 4.78 2.78
N GLU A 230 21.62 4.27 3.86
CA GLU A 230 23.03 3.84 3.88
C GLU A 230 23.33 2.72 2.89
N ILE A 231 22.44 1.73 2.79
CA ILE A 231 22.54 0.66 1.79
C ILE A 231 22.44 1.23 0.38
N GLY A 232 21.50 2.15 0.15
CA GLY A 232 21.32 2.83 -1.13
C GLY A 232 22.54 3.64 -1.56
N GLU A 233 23.11 4.41 -0.64
CA GLU A 233 24.33 5.18 -0.87
C GLU A 233 25.56 4.28 -1.20
N LYS A 234 25.76 3.21 -0.41
CA LYS A 234 26.83 2.23 -0.68
C LYS A 234 26.68 1.57 -2.05
N ARG A 235 25.44 1.16 -2.41
CA ARG A 235 25.16 0.57 -3.74
C ARG A 235 25.34 1.60 -4.87
N GLY A 236 24.90 2.83 -4.66
CA GLY A 236 25.06 3.93 -5.62
C GLY A 236 26.52 4.26 -5.86
N LEU A 237 27.33 4.38 -4.80
CA LEU A 237 28.76 4.61 -4.87
C LEU A 237 29.47 3.49 -5.64
N LYS A 238 29.19 2.22 -5.29
CA LYS A 238 29.78 1.06 -5.99
C LYS A 238 29.48 1.08 -7.49
N LYS A 239 28.19 1.26 -7.86
CA LYS A 239 27.79 1.36 -9.27
C LYS A 239 28.41 2.57 -9.97
N GLY A 240 28.52 3.70 -9.28
CA GLY A 240 29.18 4.91 -9.81
C GLY A 240 30.64 4.69 -10.11
N ILE A 241 31.38 4.04 -9.20
CA ILE A 241 32.78 3.66 -9.39
C ILE A 241 32.93 2.69 -10.57
N GLU A 242 32.15 1.61 -10.60
CA GLU A 242 32.17 0.62 -11.69
C GLU A 242 31.91 1.27 -13.05
N LYS A 243 30.91 2.15 -13.13
CA LYS A 243 30.61 2.91 -14.35
C LYS A 243 31.75 3.84 -14.74
N GLY A 244 32.28 4.60 -13.79
CA GLY A 244 33.40 5.53 -14.03
C GLY A 244 34.65 4.82 -14.52
N VAL A 245 34.99 3.66 -13.95
CA VAL A 245 36.09 2.81 -14.41
C VAL A 245 35.86 2.31 -15.83
N ASN A 246 34.65 1.78 -16.12
CA ASN A 246 34.32 1.31 -17.46
C ASN A 246 34.35 2.42 -18.51
N ASP A 247 33.81 3.60 -18.20
CA ASP A 247 33.83 4.77 -19.08
C ASP A 247 35.30 5.24 -19.33
N SER A 248 36.16 5.16 -18.32
CA SER A 248 37.59 5.49 -18.45
C SER A 248 38.35 4.47 -19.30
N ILE A 249 38.07 3.19 -19.13
CA ILE A 249 38.61 2.10 -19.97
C ILE A 249 38.20 2.30 -21.43
N GLU A 250 36.95 2.62 -21.69
CA GLU A 250 36.44 2.79 -23.05
C GLU A 250 37.08 4.03 -23.73
N LYS A 251 37.16 5.15 -23.02
CA LYS A 251 37.84 6.36 -23.53
C LYS A 251 39.31 6.10 -23.85
N LEU A 252 40.00 5.39 -22.97
CA LEU A 252 41.41 5.07 -23.17
C LEU A 252 41.57 4.06 -24.33
N ALA A 253 40.71 3.07 -24.44
CA ALA A 253 40.75 2.13 -25.56
C ALA A 253 40.53 2.81 -26.92
N ILE A 254 39.54 3.72 -27.02
CA ILE A 254 39.32 4.54 -28.23
C ILE A 254 40.61 5.35 -28.58
N HIS A 255 41.23 5.94 -27.58
CA HIS A 255 42.47 6.71 -27.80
C HIS A 255 43.59 5.80 -28.29
N LEU A 256 43.78 4.61 -27.70
CA LEU A 256 44.81 3.67 -28.12
C LEU A 256 44.63 3.20 -29.56
N VAL A 257 43.41 2.89 -29.96
CA VAL A 257 43.06 2.53 -31.36
C VAL A 257 43.35 3.69 -32.30
N SER A 258 43.04 4.94 -31.92
CA SER A 258 43.32 6.11 -32.76
C SER A 258 44.83 6.38 -32.99
N GLN A 259 45.69 5.84 -32.13
CA GLN A 259 47.16 5.94 -32.25
C GLN A 259 47.80 4.76 -32.98
N ASN A 260 47.06 3.65 -33.17
CA ASN A 260 47.58 2.46 -33.83
C ASN A 260 46.48 1.69 -34.58
N ASP A 261 46.42 1.90 -35.89
CA ASP A 261 45.40 1.32 -36.80
C ASP A 261 45.42 -0.22 -36.84
N SER A 262 46.45 -0.90 -36.34
CA SER A 262 46.52 -2.36 -36.27
C SER A 262 45.91 -2.93 -34.97
N LEU A 263 45.52 -2.08 -34.01
CA LEU A 263 45.02 -2.49 -32.70
C LEU A 263 43.48 -2.65 -32.75
N THR A 264 42.97 -3.81 -32.39
CA THR A 264 41.54 -4.02 -32.26
C THR A 264 41.01 -3.37 -30.98
N MET A 265 39.69 -3.01 -30.97
CA MET A 265 39.05 -2.44 -29.78
C MET A 265 39.12 -3.35 -28.55
N ASP A 266 39.08 -4.68 -28.73
CA ASP A 266 39.14 -5.61 -27.61
C ASP A 266 40.58 -5.69 -27.01
N GLU A 267 41.61 -5.65 -27.84
CA GLU A 267 43.00 -5.55 -27.38
C GLU A 267 43.23 -4.23 -26.66
N ALA A 268 42.74 -3.13 -27.22
CA ALA A 268 42.82 -1.81 -26.61
C ALA A 268 42.10 -1.74 -25.25
N ARG A 269 40.93 -2.34 -25.10
CA ARG A 269 40.24 -2.45 -23.79
C ARG A 269 41.03 -3.26 -22.78
N ASN A 270 41.69 -4.34 -23.20
CA ASN A 270 42.50 -5.14 -22.30
C ASN A 270 43.77 -4.36 -21.86
N MET A 271 44.39 -3.61 -22.78
CA MET A 271 45.51 -2.70 -22.43
C MET A 271 45.06 -1.59 -21.48
N ALA A 272 43.93 -0.94 -21.78
CA ALA A 272 43.36 0.10 -20.93
C ALA A 272 43.03 -0.41 -19.50
N LYS A 273 42.50 -1.62 -19.38
CA LYS A 273 42.27 -2.27 -18.07
C LYS A 273 43.57 -2.55 -17.31
N ALA A 274 44.66 -2.85 -18.01
CA ALA A 274 45.96 -3.09 -17.37
C ALA A 274 46.62 -1.77 -16.89
N ILE A 275 46.39 -0.68 -17.60
CA ILE A 275 46.94 0.66 -17.26
C ILE A 275 46.17 1.30 -16.09
N LEU A 276 44.84 1.05 -15.99
CA LEU A 276 43.98 1.65 -14.98
C LEU A 276 43.78 0.80 -13.70
N LYS A 277 44.50 -0.31 -13.58
CA LYS A 277 44.62 -1.10 -12.34
C LYS A 277 45.69 -0.50 -11.44
#